data_f64cb669867f54cd3d87d9a4092d7d32
#
_entry.id   f64cb669867f54cd3d87d9a4092d7d32
#
_cell.length_a   1.000
_cell.length_b   1.000
_cell.length_c   1.000
_cell.angle_alpha   90.00
_cell.angle_beta   90.00
_cell.angle_gamma   90.00
#
_symmetry.space_group_name_H-M   'P 1'
#
loop_
_entity.id
_entity.type
_entity.pdbx_description
1 polymer ?
#
loop_
_entity_poly.entity_id
_entity_poly.type
_entity_poly.pdbx_seq_one_letter_code
_entity_poly.pdbx_strand_id
1 'polypeptide(L)'
;MAILHTQINTRSPEFAANTAAMLTQVNDLRALLARVHEGGGAKAQERHTSRGKLLPRERINRLLDAGSPFLEIGQLAAYEVYGEDVPAAGVVAGIGRVEGVECMIVANDATVKGGSYYPLTVKKHLRAQTIAQQNRLPCIYLVDSGGANLPRQDEVFPDREHFGRIFFNQANMSAMGIPQIAVVMGSCTAGGAYVPAMADEAIMVRNQATIFLAGPPLVKAATGEVVSAEDLGGADVHCKTSGVADHYADNDEHALALARRSISNLNWRKLGVLNKRAPINPLYNGDELYGVIPADAKQPFDVREVIARTVDGSVFDEFKALFGATLVCGFAHIHGYPVAILANNGILFAESAQKGAHFIELACQRGIPLLFLQNITGFMVGQKYEAGGIAKHGAKLVNAVACAKVPKFTVIIGGSFGAGNYGMCGRAFEPRFLWMWPNARIGVMGAEQAAGVLVQVKHEQAARAGHEFSAEDEAKLKQPILEQYERQGHPYYSSARLWDDGVIDPAQTRDVLGLALSASLNAPIEPTTFGVFRM
;
A
#
# COMPACT_ATOMS: atom_id res chain seq x y z
N MET A 1 -17.45 -17.27 -22.03
CA MET A 1 -16.39 -17.24 -20.99
C MET A 1 -16.13 -18.68 -20.58
N ALA A 2 -14.87 -19.08 -20.63
CA ALA A 2 -14.48 -20.45 -20.26
C ALA A 2 -14.20 -20.53 -18.75
N ILE A 3 -14.55 -21.64 -18.14
CA ILE A 3 -14.14 -21.97 -16.77
C ILE A 3 -12.69 -22.45 -16.84
N LEU A 4 -11.82 -21.88 -16.01
CA LEU A 4 -10.46 -22.38 -15.84
C LEU A 4 -10.50 -23.71 -15.05
N HIS A 5 -9.96 -24.76 -15.64
CA HIS A 5 -9.81 -26.06 -14.98
C HIS A 5 -8.39 -26.18 -14.44
N THR A 6 -8.26 -26.44 -13.14
CA THR A 6 -6.95 -26.64 -12.51
C THR A 6 -6.24 -27.86 -13.07
N GLN A 7 -4.93 -27.74 -13.29
CA GLN A 7 -4.03 -28.84 -13.62
C GLN A 7 -3.26 -29.32 -12.37
N ILE A 8 -3.45 -28.64 -11.23
CA ILE A 8 -2.74 -28.95 -9.99
C ILE A 8 -3.41 -30.14 -9.29
N ASN A 9 -2.59 -31.10 -8.91
CA ASN A 9 -3.00 -32.17 -8.01
C ASN A 9 -2.71 -31.76 -6.55
N THR A 10 -3.73 -31.34 -5.84
CA THR A 10 -3.60 -30.91 -4.43
C THR A 10 -3.18 -32.03 -3.45
N ARG A 11 -3.14 -33.28 -3.92
CA ARG A 11 -2.67 -34.45 -3.14
C ARG A 11 -1.24 -34.82 -3.46
N SER A 12 -0.56 -34.13 -4.37
CA SER A 12 0.82 -34.45 -4.73
C SER A 12 1.79 -34.08 -3.61
N PRO A 13 2.92 -34.80 -3.47
CA PRO A 13 3.98 -34.41 -2.53
C PRO A 13 4.56 -33.02 -2.81
N GLU A 14 4.64 -32.63 -4.07
CA GLU A 14 5.10 -31.32 -4.51
C GLU A 14 4.18 -30.21 -4.00
N PHE A 15 2.86 -30.35 -4.19
CA PHE A 15 1.89 -29.39 -3.67
C PHE A 15 1.98 -29.26 -2.14
N ALA A 16 2.13 -30.37 -1.43
CA ALA A 16 2.30 -30.38 0.02
C ALA A 16 3.59 -29.67 0.46
N ALA A 17 4.70 -29.86 -0.25
CA ALA A 17 5.96 -29.20 0.01
C ALA A 17 5.87 -27.68 -0.24
N ASN A 18 5.27 -27.26 -1.34
CA ASN A 18 5.03 -25.86 -1.66
C ASN A 18 4.14 -25.20 -0.60
N THR A 19 3.05 -25.88 -0.21
CA THR A 19 2.14 -25.40 0.85
C THR A 19 2.88 -25.19 2.18
N ALA A 20 3.71 -26.14 2.59
CA ALA A 20 4.48 -26.02 3.82
C ALA A 20 5.47 -24.84 3.79
N ALA A 21 6.16 -24.66 2.65
CA ALA A 21 7.10 -23.56 2.46
C ALA A 21 6.39 -22.19 2.51
N MET A 22 5.26 -22.03 1.82
CA MET A 22 4.49 -20.80 1.83
C MET A 22 3.88 -20.51 3.21
N LEU A 23 3.31 -21.51 3.87
CA LEU A 23 2.75 -21.35 5.22
C LEU A 23 3.80 -20.96 6.26
N THR A 24 5.04 -21.40 6.11
CA THR A 24 6.15 -20.90 6.96
C THR A 24 6.29 -19.39 6.85
N GLN A 25 6.31 -18.85 5.64
CA GLN A 25 6.41 -17.41 5.41
C GLN A 25 5.15 -16.64 5.84
N VAL A 26 3.97 -17.20 5.61
CA VAL A 26 2.69 -16.61 6.06
C VAL A 26 2.60 -16.56 7.57
N ASN A 27 3.03 -17.61 8.26
CA ASN A 27 3.01 -17.65 9.73
C ASN A 27 4.04 -16.68 10.33
N ASP A 28 5.20 -16.52 9.71
CA ASP A 28 6.18 -15.49 10.08
C ASP A 28 5.59 -14.08 9.93
N LEU A 29 4.94 -13.80 8.78
CA LEU A 29 4.22 -12.55 8.58
C LEU A 29 3.16 -12.31 9.65
N ARG A 30 2.33 -13.30 9.96
CA ARG A 30 1.28 -13.19 10.99
C ARG A 30 1.87 -12.90 12.38
N ALA A 31 2.96 -13.57 12.74
CA ALA A 31 3.66 -13.31 13.99
C ALA A 31 4.26 -11.90 14.05
N LEU A 32 4.84 -11.43 12.94
CA LEU A 32 5.36 -10.07 12.84
C LEU A 32 4.25 -9.02 12.96
N LEU A 33 3.14 -9.20 12.26
CA LEU A 33 1.98 -8.31 12.35
C LEU A 33 1.38 -8.28 13.76
N ALA A 34 1.32 -9.41 14.45
CA ALA A 34 0.87 -9.46 15.84
C ALA A 34 1.75 -8.58 16.75
N ARG A 35 3.07 -8.63 16.59
CA ARG A 35 4.01 -7.75 17.32
C ARG A 35 3.80 -6.27 16.98
N VAL A 36 3.61 -5.95 15.71
CA VAL A 36 3.33 -4.57 15.28
C VAL A 36 2.04 -4.03 15.89
N HIS A 37 1.03 -4.88 16.07
CA HIS A 37 -0.23 -4.51 16.69
C HIS A 37 -0.12 -4.16 18.18
N GLU A 38 0.96 -4.56 18.87
CA GLU A 38 1.24 -4.17 20.25
C GLU A 38 1.67 -2.70 20.39
N GLY A 39 1.91 -2.01 19.26
CA GLY A 39 2.31 -0.60 19.25
C GLY A 39 3.54 -0.34 20.13
N GLY A 40 3.44 0.59 21.09
CA GLY A 40 4.53 0.92 22.02
C GLY A 40 4.76 -0.11 23.15
N GLY A 41 4.05 -1.24 23.11
CA GLY A 41 4.13 -2.34 24.08
C GLY A 41 3.34 -2.09 25.37
N ALA A 42 3.23 -3.14 26.21
CA ALA A 42 2.31 -3.20 27.36
C ALA A 42 2.43 -1.99 28.30
N LYS A 43 3.64 -1.57 28.67
CA LYS A 43 3.85 -0.43 29.58
C LYS A 43 3.35 0.90 29.00
N ALA A 44 3.53 1.12 27.70
CA ALA A 44 3.06 2.34 27.03
C ALA A 44 1.53 2.31 26.87
N GLN A 45 0.95 1.15 26.57
CA GLN A 45 -0.49 0.95 26.51
C GLN A 45 -1.16 1.18 27.87
N GLU A 46 -0.61 0.61 28.94
CA GLU A 46 -1.10 0.83 30.31
C GLU A 46 -1.10 2.31 30.69
N ARG A 47 0.02 3.01 30.43
CA ARG A 47 0.10 4.46 30.67
C ARG A 47 -0.91 5.26 29.83
N HIS A 48 -1.23 4.81 28.62
CA HIS A 48 -2.20 5.43 27.73
C HIS A 48 -3.63 5.23 28.25
N THR A 49 -3.99 3.99 28.55
CA THR A 49 -5.35 3.61 28.99
C THR A 49 -5.67 4.08 30.41
N SER A 50 -4.68 4.18 31.32
CA SER A 50 -4.86 4.74 32.67
C SER A 50 -5.30 6.21 32.67
N ARG A 51 -5.16 6.91 31.53
CA ARG A 51 -5.66 8.27 31.31
C ARG A 51 -7.08 8.32 30.74
N GLY A 52 -7.77 7.19 30.67
CA GLY A 52 -9.13 7.11 30.12
C GLY A 52 -9.19 7.08 28.58
N LYS A 53 -8.05 6.90 27.89
CA LYS A 53 -7.98 6.87 26.44
C LYS A 53 -8.14 5.45 25.89
N LEU A 54 -8.83 5.32 24.77
CA LEU A 54 -8.83 4.08 23.98
C LEU A 54 -7.54 3.95 23.18
N LEU A 55 -7.08 2.72 22.98
CA LEU A 55 -5.96 2.43 22.06
C LEU A 55 -6.35 2.75 20.60
N PRO A 56 -5.41 3.10 19.72
CA PRO A 56 -5.76 3.55 18.36
C PRO A 56 -6.55 2.50 17.56
N ARG A 57 -6.26 1.20 17.72
CA ARG A 57 -7.02 0.13 17.05
C ARG A 57 -8.41 -0.05 17.64
N GLU A 58 -8.60 0.20 18.95
CA GLU A 58 -9.92 0.22 19.57
C GLU A 58 -10.74 1.42 19.07
N ARG A 59 -10.12 2.61 18.96
CA ARG A 59 -10.75 3.79 18.37
C ARG A 59 -11.27 3.49 16.96
N ILE A 60 -10.44 2.86 16.11
CA ILE A 60 -10.84 2.46 14.77
C ILE A 60 -11.99 1.45 14.81
N ASN A 61 -11.89 0.38 15.60
CA ASN A 61 -12.91 -0.66 15.68
C ASN A 61 -14.27 -0.12 16.13
N ARG A 62 -14.29 0.86 17.07
CA ARG A 62 -15.52 1.51 17.53
C ARG A 62 -16.06 2.55 16.54
N LEU A 63 -15.21 3.12 15.70
CA LEU A 63 -15.61 4.04 14.64
C LEU A 63 -16.30 3.32 13.49
N LEU A 64 -15.83 2.12 13.14
CA LEU A 64 -16.33 1.34 12.02
C LEU A 64 -17.74 0.79 12.25
N ASP A 65 -18.46 0.55 11.16
CA ASP A 65 -19.71 -0.18 11.18
C ASP A 65 -19.48 -1.63 11.62
N ALA A 66 -20.45 -2.18 12.36
CA ALA A 66 -20.38 -3.56 12.81
C ALA A 66 -20.17 -4.52 11.62
N GLY A 67 -19.14 -5.36 11.71
CA GLY A 67 -18.76 -6.29 10.63
C GLY A 67 -18.07 -5.65 9.43
N SER A 68 -17.74 -4.36 9.49
CA SER A 68 -16.92 -3.76 8.43
C SER A 68 -15.49 -4.28 8.50
N PRO A 69 -14.93 -4.81 7.40
CA PRO A 69 -13.50 -5.05 7.33
C PRO A 69 -12.73 -3.73 7.36
N PHE A 70 -11.49 -3.78 7.82
CA PHE A 70 -10.54 -2.67 7.77
C PHE A 70 -9.37 -3.04 6.87
N LEU A 71 -9.28 -2.41 5.70
CA LEU A 71 -8.17 -2.58 4.77
C LEU A 71 -7.01 -1.69 5.23
N GLU A 72 -6.20 -2.21 6.15
CA GLU A 72 -5.04 -1.51 6.70
C GLU A 72 -3.91 -1.43 5.66
N ILE A 73 -3.24 -0.29 5.56
CA ILE A 73 -2.12 -0.04 4.67
C ILE A 73 -0.82 0.18 5.46
N GLY A 74 0.30 -0.27 4.87
CA GLY A 74 1.64 -0.03 5.41
C GLY A 74 1.82 -0.53 6.84
N GLN A 75 1.31 -1.71 7.18
CA GLN A 75 1.40 -2.29 8.52
C GLN A 75 2.85 -2.42 9.00
N LEU A 76 3.78 -2.77 8.08
CA LEU A 76 5.21 -2.93 8.37
C LEU A 76 6.02 -1.64 8.19
N ALA A 77 5.38 -0.48 7.98
CA ALA A 77 6.11 0.78 7.81
C ALA A 77 7.07 1.03 8.99
N ALA A 78 8.30 1.42 8.69
CA ALA A 78 9.41 1.65 9.61
C ALA A 78 10.02 0.39 10.28
N TYR A 79 9.58 -0.82 9.91
CA TYR A 79 10.17 -2.05 10.44
C TYR A 79 11.68 -2.11 10.14
N GLU A 80 12.51 -2.21 11.18
CA GLU A 80 13.98 -2.26 11.10
C GLU A 80 14.63 -1.14 10.25
N VAL A 81 14.03 0.05 10.21
CA VAL A 81 14.59 1.19 9.48
C VAL A 81 15.41 2.10 10.39
N TYR A 82 14.92 2.32 11.59
CA TYR A 82 15.59 3.18 12.56
C TYR A 82 16.37 2.33 13.59
N GLY A 83 17.29 2.93 14.33
CA GLY A 83 17.99 2.27 15.43
C GLY A 83 17.09 1.99 16.65
N GLU A 84 15.78 2.16 16.50
CA GLU A 84 14.76 1.99 17.52
C GLU A 84 13.44 1.53 16.89
N ASP A 85 12.58 0.89 17.67
CA ASP A 85 11.29 0.42 17.20
C ASP A 85 10.29 1.56 17.04
N VAL A 86 9.69 1.65 15.85
CA VAL A 86 8.60 2.57 15.51
C VAL A 86 7.50 1.76 14.78
N PRO A 87 6.79 0.87 15.47
CA PRO A 87 5.81 -0.03 14.84
C PRO A 87 4.76 0.73 14.02
N ALA A 88 4.45 0.21 12.84
CA ALA A 88 3.55 0.83 11.86
C ALA A 88 3.86 2.30 11.57
N ALA A 89 5.12 2.75 11.77
CA ALA A 89 5.53 4.14 11.71
C ALA A 89 4.74 5.08 12.67
N GLY A 90 4.23 4.56 13.80
CA GLY A 90 3.46 5.33 14.77
C GLY A 90 2.07 5.80 14.31
N VAL A 91 1.57 5.26 13.20
CA VAL A 91 0.26 5.59 12.61
C VAL A 91 -0.43 4.34 12.09
N VAL A 92 -1.67 4.11 12.48
CA VAL A 92 -2.54 3.11 11.87
C VAL A 92 -3.39 3.81 10.80
N ALA A 93 -3.29 3.36 9.55
CA ALA A 93 -4.04 3.93 8.45
C ALA A 93 -4.68 2.85 7.58
N GLY A 94 -5.88 3.10 7.07
CA GLY A 94 -6.61 2.15 6.24
C GLY A 94 -8.01 2.61 5.88
N ILE A 95 -8.71 1.75 5.15
CA ILE A 95 -10.07 2.02 4.69
C ILE A 95 -11.06 1.12 5.43
N GLY A 96 -12.13 1.71 5.94
CA GLY A 96 -13.24 0.99 6.54
C GLY A 96 -14.56 1.75 6.35
N ARG A 97 -15.69 1.11 6.64
CA ARG A 97 -17.01 1.75 6.50
C ARG A 97 -17.43 2.42 7.80
N VAL A 98 -17.89 3.65 7.68
CA VAL A 98 -18.48 4.45 8.74
C VAL A 98 -19.81 4.98 8.20
N GLU A 99 -20.93 4.63 8.85
CA GLU A 99 -22.29 4.98 8.37
C GLU A 99 -22.53 4.61 6.90
N GLY A 100 -22.07 3.41 6.51
CA GLY A 100 -22.17 2.92 5.12
C GLY A 100 -21.19 3.53 4.12
N VAL A 101 -20.42 4.56 4.51
CA VAL A 101 -19.46 5.27 3.65
C VAL A 101 -18.05 4.71 3.87
N GLU A 102 -17.35 4.36 2.79
CA GLU A 102 -15.93 3.99 2.85
C GLU A 102 -15.08 5.24 3.10
N CYS A 103 -14.38 5.24 4.23
CA CYS A 103 -13.55 6.35 4.67
C CYS A 103 -12.09 5.94 4.78
N MET A 104 -11.17 6.85 4.45
CA MET A 104 -9.78 6.74 4.85
C MET A 104 -9.64 7.17 6.30
N ILE A 105 -9.16 6.29 7.16
CA ILE A 105 -8.95 6.54 8.57
C ILE A 105 -7.44 6.62 8.82
N VAL A 106 -6.99 7.68 9.50
CA VAL A 106 -5.58 7.88 9.89
C VAL A 106 -5.54 8.13 11.39
N ALA A 107 -5.05 7.17 12.16
CA ALA A 107 -5.01 7.23 13.62
C ALA A 107 -3.57 7.28 14.14
N ASN A 108 -3.21 8.33 14.86
CA ASN A 108 -1.92 8.38 15.55
C ASN A 108 -1.87 7.33 16.66
N ASP A 109 -0.74 6.66 16.81
CA ASP A 109 -0.46 5.79 17.94
C ASP A 109 0.43 6.52 18.95
N ALA A 110 -0.19 7.15 19.95
CA ALA A 110 0.55 7.86 20.99
C ALA A 110 1.32 6.91 21.92
N THR A 111 1.10 5.59 21.87
CA THR A 111 1.92 4.61 22.59
C THR A 111 3.29 4.46 21.94
N VAL A 112 3.41 4.75 20.64
CA VAL A 112 4.65 4.72 19.87
C VAL A 112 5.27 6.12 19.88
N LYS A 113 6.36 6.30 20.63
CA LYS A 113 7.13 7.56 20.70
C LYS A 113 6.26 8.81 20.93
N GLY A 114 5.16 8.68 21.68
CA GLY A 114 4.24 9.80 21.96
C GLY A 114 3.48 10.31 20.74
N GLY A 115 3.33 9.53 19.69
CA GLY A 115 2.70 9.93 18.43
C GLY A 115 3.56 10.89 17.60
N SER A 116 4.89 10.92 17.81
CA SER A 116 5.80 11.78 17.04
C SER A 116 5.91 11.31 15.58
N TYR A 117 5.98 12.27 14.67
CA TYR A 117 6.14 12.02 13.23
C TYR A 117 7.61 11.82 12.87
N TYR A 118 7.99 10.60 12.55
CA TYR A 118 9.22 10.22 11.89
C TYR A 118 9.10 10.40 10.36
N PRO A 119 10.19 10.33 9.59
CA PRO A 119 10.11 10.45 8.12
C PRO A 119 9.13 9.46 7.49
N LEU A 120 9.11 8.19 7.95
CA LEU A 120 8.16 7.20 7.44
C LEU A 120 6.74 7.37 8.00
N THR A 121 6.55 8.04 9.12
CA THR A 121 5.21 8.46 9.59
C THR A 121 4.60 9.46 8.62
N VAL A 122 5.38 10.47 8.22
CA VAL A 122 4.98 11.46 7.20
C VAL A 122 4.66 10.75 5.88
N LYS A 123 5.58 9.91 5.38
CA LYS A 123 5.39 9.17 4.13
C LYS A 123 4.12 8.30 4.14
N LYS A 124 3.82 7.65 5.27
CA LYS A 124 2.60 6.84 5.43
C LYS A 124 1.35 7.70 5.43
N HIS A 125 1.35 8.82 6.14
CA HIS A 125 0.23 9.76 6.14
C HIS A 125 -0.02 10.32 4.73
N LEU A 126 1.03 10.74 4.02
CA LEU A 126 0.93 11.19 2.63
C LEU A 126 0.40 10.09 1.70
N ARG A 127 0.81 8.83 1.91
CA ARG A 127 0.26 7.71 1.12
C ARG A 127 -1.22 7.50 1.40
N ALA A 128 -1.66 7.59 2.64
CA ALA A 128 -3.08 7.51 3.00
C ALA A 128 -3.89 8.62 2.30
N GLN A 129 -3.38 9.85 2.33
CA GLN A 129 -4.00 10.98 1.62
C GLN A 129 -4.02 10.78 0.10
N THR A 130 -2.94 10.25 -0.50
CA THR A 130 -2.90 9.91 -1.92
C THR A 130 -3.99 8.90 -2.29
N ILE A 131 -4.14 7.84 -1.50
CA ILE A 131 -5.20 6.84 -1.70
C ILE A 131 -6.58 7.49 -1.54
N ALA A 132 -6.77 8.32 -0.52
CA ALA A 132 -8.02 9.03 -0.30
C ALA A 132 -8.37 9.94 -1.47
N GLN A 133 -7.42 10.73 -1.96
CA GLN A 133 -7.60 11.62 -3.10
C GLN A 133 -7.94 10.87 -4.38
N GLN A 134 -7.15 9.84 -4.71
CA GLN A 134 -7.34 9.05 -5.93
C GLN A 134 -8.68 8.30 -5.97
N ASN A 135 -9.17 7.89 -4.80
CA ASN A 135 -10.41 7.13 -4.67
C ASN A 135 -11.58 7.98 -4.15
N ARG A 136 -11.39 9.29 -3.92
CA ARG A 136 -12.38 10.20 -3.33
C ARG A 136 -12.97 9.66 -2.03
N LEU A 137 -12.14 9.30 -1.06
CA LEU A 137 -12.59 8.79 0.24
C LEU A 137 -12.62 9.93 1.25
N PRO A 138 -13.73 10.17 1.97
CA PRO A 138 -13.71 11.04 3.14
C PRO A 138 -12.61 10.63 4.11
N CYS A 139 -11.89 11.59 4.67
CA CYS A 139 -10.79 11.35 5.60
C CYS A 139 -11.24 11.59 7.04
N ILE A 140 -10.91 10.66 7.93
CA ILE A 140 -11.08 10.79 9.38
C ILE A 140 -9.72 10.69 10.04
N TYR A 141 -9.27 11.78 10.66
CA TYR A 141 -8.01 11.86 11.38
C TYR A 141 -8.28 11.70 12.89
N LEU A 142 -7.85 10.61 13.50
CA LEU A 142 -7.88 10.40 14.94
C LEU A 142 -6.55 10.88 15.53
N VAL A 143 -6.56 12.14 15.99
CA VAL A 143 -5.32 12.88 16.29
C VAL A 143 -4.93 12.69 17.76
N ASP A 144 -3.70 12.20 17.98
CA ASP A 144 -3.05 12.10 19.28
C ASP A 144 -1.53 12.12 19.05
N SER A 145 -0.98 13.30 18.72
CA SER A 145 0.37 13.46 18.19
C SER A 145 1.20 14.47 18.97
N GLY A 146 2.44 14.10 19.24
CA GLY A 146 3.47 14.97 19.79
C GLY A 146 4.12 15.92 18.78
N GLY A 147 3.70 15.93 17.51
CA GLY A 147 4.31 16.73 16.45
C GLY A 147 5.50 16.05 15.77
N ALA A 148 6.36 16.83 15.10
CA ALA A 148 7.52 16.32 14.36
C ALA A 148 8.60 15.78 15.29
N ASN A 149 9.29 14.71 14.87
CA ASN A 149 10.48 14.20 15.56
C ASN A 149 11.64 15.19 15.38
N LEU A 150 11.96 15.94 16.43
CA LEU A 150 12.95 17.01 16.37
C LEU A 150 14.38 16.52 16.01
N PRO A 151 14.88 15.38 16.51
CA PRO A 151 16.19 14.87 16.11
C PRO A 151 16.33 14.57 14.60
N ARG A 152 15.22 14.42 13.88
CA ARG A 152 15.16 14.13 12.43
C ARG A 152 14.45 15.23 11.66
N GLN A 153 14.51 16.47 12.14
CA GLN A 153 13.75 17.59 11.57
C GLN A 153 14.07 17.84 10.09
N ASP A 154 15.30 17.62 9.68
CA ASP A 154 15.78 17.74 8.31
C ASP A 154 15.15 16.73 7.34
N GLU A 155 14.77 15.54 7.82
CA GLU A 155 14.09 14.51 7.06
C GLU A 155 12.54 14.58 7.16
N VAL A 156 12.00 15.50 7.98
CA VAL A 156 10.56 15.59 8.26
C VAL A 156 9.96 16.91 7.80
N PHE A 157 10.71 18.02 7.80
CA PHE A 157 10.15 19.37 7.70
C PHE A 157 10.36 20.06 6.35
N PRO A 158 11.60 20.19 5.78
CA PRO A 158 11.87 21.25 4.79
C PRO A 158 11.50 20.91 3.35
N ASP A 159 11.34 19.63 2.97
CA ASP A 159 11.17 19.21 1.59
C ASP A 159 9.69 19.11 1.18
N ARG A 160 9.46 18.97 -0.12
CA ARG A 160 8.15 18.89 -0.75
C ARG A 160 7.27 17.77 -0.19
N GLU A 161 7.80 16.56 -0.02
CA GLU A 161 7.07 15.39 0.46
C GLU A 161 7.26 15.18 1.98
N HIS A 162 7.44 16.29 2.72
CA HIS A 162 7.56 16.35 4.15
C HIS A 162 6.25 16.80 4.81
N PHE A 163 6.33 17.14 6.09
CA PHE A 163 5.17 17.37 6.97
C PHE A 163 4.20 18.44 6.41
N GLY A 164 4.72 19.51 5.80
CA GLY A 164 3.90 20.56 5.19
C GLY A 164 3.01 20.06 4.05
N ARG A 165 3.40 18.98 3.38
CA ARG A 165 2.60 18.39 2.31
C ARG A 165 1.28 17.80 2.80
N ILE A 166 1.22 17.35 4.05
CA ILE A 166 -0.01 16.85 4.68
C ILE A 166 -1.10 17.95 4.63
N PHE A 167 -0.76 19.17 5.00
CA PHE A 167 -1.69 20.29 5.03
C PHE A 167 -2.07 20.78 3.64
N PHE A 168 -1.10 20.82 2.73
CA PHE A 168 -1.36 21.12 1.33
C PHE A 168 -2.37 20.13 0.72
N ASN A 169 -2.18 18.83 0.95
CA ASN A 169 -3.08 17.80 0.46
C ASN A 169 -4.46 17.94 1.11
N GLN A 170 -4.54 18.17 2.42
CA GLN A 170 -5.80 18.31 3.13
C GLN A 170 -6.63 19.46 2.58
N ALA A 171 -6.03 20.65 2.38
CA ALA A 171 -6.70 21.79 1.80
C ALA A 171 -7.21 21.52 0.38
N ASN A 172 -6.38 20.90 -0.47
CA ASN A 172 -6.75 20.58 -1.83
C ASN A 172 -7.84 19.49 -1.91
N MET A 173 -7.78 18.46 -1.05
CA MET A 173 -8.83 17.44 -0.98
C MET A 173 -10.16 18.05 -0.56
N SER A 174 -10.19 18.91 0.45
CA SER A 174 -11.38 19.66 0.84
C SER A 174 -11.94 20.47 -0.35
N ALA A 175 -11.08 21.22 -1.05
CA ALA A 175 -11.46 21.98 -2.25
C ALA A 175 -12.01 21.08 -3.39
N MET A 176 -11.59 19.82 -3.46
CA MET A 176 -12.14 18.81 -4.38
C MET A 176 -13.47 18.20 -3.91
N GLY A 177 -13.99 18.63 -2.76
CA GLY A 177 -15.19 18.04 -2.14
C GLY A 177 -14.93 16.65 -1.57
N ILE A 178 -13.72 16.38 -1.09
CA ILE A 178 -13.38 15.17 -0.31
C ILE A 178 -13.35 15.60 1.16
N PRO A 179 -14.35 15.20 1.97
CA PRO A 179 -14.49 15.67 3.35
C PRO A 179 -13.30 15.31 4.24
N GLN A 180 -12.91 16.26 5.09
CA GLN A 180 -11.81 16.16 6.04
C GLN A 180 -12.35 16.35 7.46
N ILE A 181 -12.37 15.29 8.27
CA ILE A 181 -12.89 15.31 9.63
C ILE A 181 -11.74 14.99 10.59
N ALA A 182 -11.48 15.86 11.54
CA ALA A 182 -10.49 15.65 12.58
C ALA A 182 -11.13 15.40 13.94
N VAL A 183 -10.66 14.37 14.63
CA VAL A 183 -11.07 14.02 15.99
C VAL A 183 -9.84 14.09 16.89
N VAL A 184 -9.74 15.14 17.67
CA VAL A 184 -8.59 15.36 18.57
C VAL A 184 -8.87 14.65 19.90
N MET A 185 -8.10 13.59 20.12
CA MET A 185 -8.27 12.65 21.24
C MET A 185 -7.03 12.63 22.15
N GLY A 186 -6.19 13.64 22.02
CA GLY A 186 -4.97 13.81 22.80
C GLY A 186 -4.21 15.05 22.39
N SER A 187 -2.89 15.02 22.51
CA SER A 187 -2.05 16.14 22.11
C SER A 187 -2.13 16.41 20.62
N CYS A 188 -2.15 17.69 20.27
CA CYS A 188 -2.01 18.15 18.89
C CYS A 188 -1.17 19.43 18.90
N THR A 189 0.15 19.27 18.75
CA THR A 189 1.13 20.32 19.03
C THR A 189 1.89 20.75 17.79
N ALA A 190 2.28 22.00 17.76
CA ALA A 190 3.08 22.65 16.72
C ALA A 190 2.44 22.53 15.33
N GLY A 191 3.18 22.10 14.30
CA GLY A 191 2.62 21.91 12.96
C GLY A 191 1.44 20.95 12.91
N GLY A 192 1.38 19.97 13.80
CA GLY A 192 0.24 19.04 13.91
C GLY A 192 -1.10 19.74 14.19
N ALA A 193 -1.09 20.91 14.83
CA ALA A 193 -2.28 21.70 15.11
C ALA A 193 -3.07 22.10 13.84
N TYR A 194 -2.40 22.12 12.69
CA TYR A 194 -3.08 22.42 11.42
C TYR A 194 -3.96 21.27 10.92
N VAL A 195 -3.76 20.01 11.34
CA VAL A 195 -4.64 18.92 10.94
C VAL A 195 -6.10 19.20 11.35
N PRO A 196 -6.42 19.47 12.63
CA PRO A 196 -7.79 19.86 12.99
C PRO A 196 -8.16 21.28 12.54
N ALA A 197 -7.25 22.23 12.55
CA ALA A 197 -7.58 23.62 12.19
C ALA A 197 -7.90 23.81 10.70
N MET A 198 -7.49 22.89 9.83
CA MET A 198 -7.78 22.88 8.39
C MET A 198 -8.76 21.77 7.99
N ALA A 199 -9.31 21.02 8.95
CA ALA A 199 -10.37 20.06 8.69
C ALA A 199 -11.69 20.81 8.38
N ASP A 200 -12.60 20.15 7.66
CA ASP A 200 -13.94 20.70 7.40
C ASP A 200 -14.80 20.69 8.67
N GLU A 201 -14.56 19.68 9.52
CA GLU A 201 -15.13 19.59 10.87
C GLU A 201 -14.07 19.09 11.86
N ALA A 202 -14.01 19.70 13.05
CA ALA A 202 -13.10 19.33 14.13
C ALA A 202 -13.86 18.98 15.42
N ILE A 203 -13.53 17.85 16.02
CA ILE A 203 -14.12 17.34 17.26
C ILE A 203 -13.03 17.29 18.33
N MET A 204 -13.28 17.76 19.55
CA MET A 204 -12.31 17.70 20.64
C MET A 204 -12.87 17.01 21.88
N VAL A 205 -12.06 16.13 22.49
CA VAL A 205 -12.37 15.47 23.75
C VAL A 205 -11.94 16.37 24.91
N ARG A 206 -12.88 16.74 25.79
CA ARG A 206 -12.62 17.61 26.96
C ARG A 206 -11.59 16.99 27.92
N ASN A 207 -10.82 17.83 28.60
CA ASN A 207 -9.83 17.43 29.61
C ASN A 207 -8.79 16.39 29.11
N GLN A 208 -8.66 16.20 27.79
CA GLN A 208 -7.81 15.21 27.18
C GLN A 208 -7.14 15.74 25.91
N ALA A 209 -7.93 16.40 25.07
CA ALA A 209 -7.47 16.95 23.81
C ALA A 209 -6.89 18.36 23.99
N THR A 210 -5.76 18.63 23.33
CA THR A 210 -5.19 19.99 23.28
C THR A 210 -4.74 20.33 21.87
N ILE A 211 -5.01 21.56 21.43
CA ILE A 211 -4.51 22.10 20.17
C ILE A 211 -3.77 23.40 20.49
N PHE A 212 -2.47 23.48 20.18
CA PHE A 212 -1.72 24.73 20.27
C PHE A 212 -0.48 24.70 19.39
N LEU A 213 -0.11 25.86 18.85
CA LEU A 213 1.13 26.01 18.05
C LEU A 213 2.37 25.94 18.93
N ALA A 214 2.29 26.46 20.15
CA ALA A 214 3.35 26.44 21.14
C ALA A 214 2.79 25.90 22.46
N GLY A 215 3.34 24.82 22.99
CA GLY A 215 2.91 24.27 24.29
C GLY A 215 3.33 25.16 25.47
N PRO A 216 2.78 24.91 26.68
CA PRO A 216 3.02 25.73 27.87
C PRO A 216 4.50 26.03 28.18
N PRO A 217 5.44 25.07 28.02
CA PRO A 217 6.87 25.37 28.26
C PRO A 217 7.45 26.40 27.29
N LEU A 218 7.03 26.38 26.02
CA LEU A 218 7.49 27.31 25.00
C LEU A 218 6.83 28.70 25.21
N VAL A 219 5.54 28.74 25.57
CA VAL A 219 4.87 30.01 25.94
C VAL A 219 5.57 30.67 27.10
N LYS A 220 5.88 29.90 28.16
CA LYS A 220 6.63 30.42 29.32
C LYS A 220 8.01 30.98 28.93
N ALA A 221 8.72 30.26 28.07
CA ALA A 221 10.04 30.68 27.63
C ALA A 221 9.99 31.97 26.76
N ALA A 222 8.95 32.11 25.92
CA ALA A 222 8.81 33.21 24.98
C ALA A 222 8.20 34.47 25.60
N THR A 223 7.23 34.34 26.50
CA THR A 223 6.43 35.45 27.02
C THR A 223 6.51 35.63 28.55
N GLY A 224 7.03 34.61 29.27
CA GLY A 224 7.01 34.57 30.73
C GLY A 224 5.66 34.09 31.30
N GLU A 225 4.62 33.90 30.50
CA GLU A 225 3.30 33.48 30.92
C GLU A 225 3.32 32.04 31.42
N VAL A 226 2.68 31.78 32.56
CA VAL A 226 2.49 30.44 33.12
C VAL A 226 1.03 30.04 32.93
N VAL A 227 0.76 29.13 32.03
CA VAL A 227 -0.58 28.67 31.66
C VAL A 227 -0.63 27.15 31.64
N SER A 228 -1.78 26.57 32.02
CA SER A 228 -1.99 25.11 31.85
C SER A 228 -2.25 24.75 30.39
N ALA A 229 -2.05 23.47 30.03
CA ALA A 229 -2.34 23.01 28.67
C ALA A 229 -3.84 23.14 28.34
N GLU A 230 -4.72 22.90 29.32
CA GLU A 230 -6.17 23.01 29.14
C GLU A 230 -6.60 24.49 28.95
N ASP A 231 -6.06 25.40 29.74
CA ASP A 231 -6.36 26.84 29.60
C ASP A 231 -5.75 27.45 28.34
N LEU A 232 -4.64 26.90 27.85
CA LEU A 232 -3.98 27.38 26.64
C LEU A 232 -4.70 26.91 25.36
N GLY A 233 -5.12 25.65 25.29
CA GLY A 233 -5.66 25.08 24.08
C GLY A 233 -6.48 23.81 24.29
N GLY A 234 -7.19 23.70 25.40
CA GLY A 234 -8.13 22.61 25.66
C GLY A 234 -9.46 22.78 24.91
N ALA A 235 -10.33 21.79 25.05
CA ALA A 235 -11.61 21.76 24.35
C ALA A 235 -12.52 22.93 24.72
N ASP A 236 -12.49 23.39 25.98
CA ASP A 236 -13.26 24.57 26.41
C ASP A 236 -12.84 25.83 25.68
N VAL A 237 -11.55 26.04 25.49
CA VAL A 237 -11.02 27.20 24.74
C VAL A 237 -11.45 27.12 23.30
N HIS A 238 -11.26 25.97 22.65
CA HIS A 238 -11.44 25.86 21.20
C HIS A 238 -12.89 25.71 20.76
N CYS A 239 -13.75 25.09 21.57
CA CYS A 239 -15.16 24.96 21.23
C CYS A 239 -16.00 26.16 21.67
N LYS A 240 -15.55 26.95 22.70
CA LYS A 240 -16.38 28.03 23.27
C LYS A 240 -15.85 29.44 22.95
N THR A 241 -14.54 29.58 22.76
CA THR A 241 -13.91 30.91 22.64
C THR A 241 -13.27 31.15 21.29
N SER A 242 -12.36 30.27 20.86
CA SER A 242 -11.61 30.48 19.60
C SER A 242 -12.34 30.00 18.36
N GLY A 243 -13.27 29.05 18.49
CA GLY A 243 -13.98 28.45 17.36
C GLY A 243 -13.13 27.56 16.46
N VAL A 244 -11.98 27.07 16.93
CA VAL A 244 -11.12 26.13 16.18
C VAL A 244 -11.74 24.74 16.08
N ALA A 245 -12.55 24.35 17.07
CA ALA A 245 -13.26 23.07 17.07
C ALA A 245 -14.77 23.29 17.09
N ASP A 246 -15.49 22.44 16.35
CA ASP A 246 -16.94 22.55 16.12
C ASP A 246 -17.75 21.72 17.10
N HIS A 247 -17.18 20.62 17.58
CA HIS A 247 -17.88 19.67 18.44
C HIS A 247 -17.10 19.34 19.70
N TYR A 248 -17.82 19.40 20.82
CA TYR A 248 -17.31 19.12 22.16
C TYR A 248 -17.70 17.70 22.59
N ALA A 249 -16.73 16.84 22.86
CA ALA A 249 -16.96 15.46 23.26
C ALA A 249 -16.56 15.21 24.72
N ASP A 250 -17.30 14.38 25.41
CA ASP A 250 -17.06 14.03 26.83
C ASP A 250 -15.88 13.04 26.99
N ASN A 251 -15.69 12.15 26.03
CA ASN A 251 -14.68 11.10 26.03
C ASN A 251 -14.46 10.57 24.60
N ASP A 252 -13.55 9.60 24.45
CA ASP A 252 -13.24 8.98 23.16
C ASP A 252 -14.48 8.39 22.46
N GLU A 253 -15.34 7.69 23.19
CA GLU A 253 -16.55 7.06 22.63
C GLU A 253 -17.53 8.09 22.10
N HIS A 254 -17.77 9.18 22.86
CA HIS A 254 -18.62 10.28 22.41
C HIS A 254 -18.02 10.97 21.16
N ALA A 255 -16.71 11.18 21.14
CA ALA A 255 -16.02 11.78 19.98
C ALA A 255 -16.18 10.93 18.71
N LEU A 256 -16.05 9.60 18.83
CA LEU A 256 -16.28 8.67 17.73
C LEU A 256 -17.73 8.66 17.26
N ALA A 257 -18.71 8.75 18.18
CA ALA A 257 -20.13 8.88 17.83
C ALA A 257 -20.41 10.20 17.08
N LEU A 258 -19.78 11.30 17.50
CA LEU A 258 -19.87 12.57 16.78
C LEU A 258 -19.26 12.48 15.36
N ALA A 259 -18.10 11.84 15.21
CA ALA A 259 -17.50 11.61 13.89
C ALA A 259 -18.39 10.76 12.99
N ARG A 260 -19.01 9.70 13.50
CA ARG A 260 -20.02 8.92 12.77
C ARG A 260 -21.18 9.79 12.30
N ARG A 261 -21.70 10.65 13.20
CA ARG A 261 -22.77 11.60 12.85
C ARG A 261 -22.33 12.57 11.72
N SER A 262 -21.11 13.10 11.77
CA SER A 262 -20.58 13.94 10.68
C SER A 262 -20.58 13.20 9.35
N ILE A 263 -20.13 11.93 9.33
CA ILE A 263 -20.16 11.09 8.11
C ILE A 263 -21.59 10.87 7.62
N SER A 264 -22.56 10.60 8.53
CA SER A 264 -23.96 10.37 8.12
C SER A 264 -24.60 11.58 7.42
N ASN A 265 -24.11 12.79 7.69
CA ASN A 265 -24.61 14.04 7.14
C ASN A 265 -23.99 14.41 5.77
N LEU A 266 -22.98 13.66 5.27
CA LEU A 266 -22.26 14.02 4.05
C LEU A 266 -23.07 13.92 2.75
N ASN A 267 -24.23 13.24 2.75
CA ASN A 267 -24.95 12.90 1.50
C ASN A 267 -24.03 12.25 0.45
N TRP A 268 -23.13 11.37 0.90
CA TRP A 268 -22.08 10.79 0.09
C TRP A 268 -22.61 9.78 -0.93
N ARG A 269 -22.07 9.81 -2.14
CA ARG A 269 -22.42 8.85 -3.20
C ARG A 269 -21.17 8.43 -3.95
N LYS A 270 -21.10 7.14 -4.31
CA LYS A 270 -20.10 6.64 -5.25
C LYS A 270 -20.35 7.21 -6.64
N LEU A 271 -19.29 7.64 -7.31
CA LEU A 271 -19.35 8.26 -8.64
C LEU A 271 -18.97 7.28 -9.75
N GLY A 272 -18.18 6.25 -9.44
CA GLY A 272 -17.78 5.21 -10.38
C GLY A 272 -18.94 4.23 -10.64
N VAL A 273 -19.27 4.03 -11.91
CA VAL A 273 -20.32 3.10 -12.32
C VAL A 273 -19.69 1.91 -13.04
N LEU A 274 -19.92 0.72 -12.51
CA LEU A 274 -19.55 -0.55 -13.15
C LEU A 274 -20.78 -1.46 -13.21
N ASN A 275 -20.84 -2.30 -14.24
CA ASN A 275 -21.87 -3.32 -14.35
C ASN A 275 -21.55 -4.50 -13.41
N LYS A 276 -21.84 -4.31 -12.12
CA LYS A 276 -21.60 -5.30 -11.08
C LYS A 276 -22.60 -6.44 -11.17
N ARG A 277 -22.12 -7.67 -10.97
CA ARG A 277 -22.92 -8.91 -10.91
C ARG A 277 -23.05 -9.38 -9.45
N ALA A 278 -23.93 -10.36 -9.23
CA ALA A 278 -23.91 -11.09 -7.96
C ALA A 278 -22.56 -11.83 -7.82
N PRO A 279 -21.88 -11.72 -6.68
CA PRO A 279 -20.60 -12.40 -6.48
C PRO A 279 -20.81 -13.92 -6.45
N ILE A 280 -19.86 -14.64 -7.03
CA ILE A 280 -19.82 -16.10 -7.05
C ILE A 280 -18.45 -16.54 -6.52
N ASN A 281 -18.43 -17.48 -5.58
CA ASN A 281 -17.14 -17.99 -5.09
C ASN A 281 -16.38 -18.69 -6.20
N PRO A 282 -15.03 -18.63 -6.21
CA PRO A 282 -14.22 -19.47 -7.08
C PRO A 282 -14.55 -20.97 -6.88
N LEU A 283 -14.33 -21.78 -7.91
CA LEU A 283 -14.50 -23.24 -7.81
C LEU A 283 -13.44 -23.90 -6.92
N TYR A 284 -12.29 -23.24 -6.77
CA TYR A 284 -11.14 -23.72 -5.99
C TYR A 284 -10.95 -22.86 -4.76
N ASN A 285 -10.53 -23.49 -3.66
CA ASN A 285 -10.33 -22.77 -2.40
C ASN A 285 -9.14 -21.81 -2.51
N GLY A 286 -9.29 -20.59 -1.95
CA GLY A 286 -8.21 -19.60 -1.86
C GLY A 286 -6.98 -20.11 -1.10
N ASP A 287 -7.15 -20.99 -0.10
CA ASP A 287 -6.04 -21.60 0.66
C ASP A 287 -5.14 -22.47 -0.21
N GLU A 288 -5.64 -22.99 -1.35
CA GLU A 288 -4.80 -23.74 -2.30
C GLU A 288 -3.71 -22.86 -2.93
N LEU A 289 -3.82 -21.53 -2.88
CA LEU A 289 -2.77 -20.61 -3.33
C LEU A 289 -1.43 -20.85 -2.63
N TYR A 290 -1.45 -21.39 -1.42
CA TYR A 290 -0.20 -21.75 -0.73
C TYR A 290 0.59 -22.85 -1.45
N GLY A 291 -0.07 -23.75 -2.16
CA GLY A 291 0.58 -24.84 -2.89
C GLY A 291 0.79 -24.58 -4.38
N VAL A 292 0.18 -23.50 -4.92
CA VAL A 292 0.31 -23.11 -6.34
C VAL A 292 1.70 -22.59 -6.64
N ILE A 293 2.28 -21.80 -5.75
CA ILE A 293 3.59 -21.19 -5.97
C ILE A 293 4.68 -22.17 -5.57
N PRO A 294 5.61 -22.53 -6.48
CA PRO A 294 6.73 -23.40 -6.15
C PRO A 294 7.61 -22.82 -5.04
N ALA A 295 8.08 -23.69 -4.14
CA ALA A 295 9.03 -23.31 -3.10
C ALA A 295 10.36 -22.82 -3.68
N ASP A 296 10.79 -23.38 -4.83
CA ASP A 296 11.91 -22.88 -5.62
C ASP A 296 11.40 -21.83 -6.63
N ALA A 297 11.77 -20.57 -6.41
CA ALA A 297 11.39 -19.45 -7.29
C ALA A 297 11.87 -19.58 -8.74
N LYS A 298 12.77 -20.53 -9.05
CA LYS A 298 13.23 -20.83 -10.42
C LYS A 298 12.28 -21.76 -11.17
N GLN A 299 11.40 -22.45 -10.46
CA GLN A 299 10.41 -23.33 -11.08
C GLN A 299 9.24 -22.50 -11.63
N PRO A 300 8.87 -22.68 -12.90
CA PRO A 300 7.72 -22.02 -13.48
C PRO A 300 6.40 -22.62 -12.97
N PHE A 301 5.36 -21.80 -12.90
CA PHE A 301 3.98 -22.25 -12.69
C PHE A 301 3.05 -21.51 -13.65
N ASP A 302 1.89 -22.07 -13.93
CA ASP A 302 0.88 -21.40 -14.76
C ASP A 302 0.09 -20.42 -13.90
N VAL A 303 0.17 -19.13 -14.23
CA VAL A 303 -0.52 -18.07 -13.48
C VAL A 303 -2.04 -18.18 -13.55
N ARG A 304 -2.59 -18.95 -14.49
CA ARG A 304 -4.03 -19.25 -14.56
C ARG A 304 -4.52 -19.97 -13.32
N GLU A 305 -3.65 -20.72 -12.63
CA GLU A 305 -3.97 -21.34 -11.35
C GLU A 305 -4.24 -20.32 -10.24
N VAL A 306 -3.50 -19.20 -10.24
CA VAL A 306 -3.77 -18.07 -9.33
C VAL A 306 -5.09 -17.39 -9.70
N ILE A 307 -5.29 -17.13 -11.00
CA ILE A 307 -6.52 -16.50 -11.50
C ILE A 307 -7.76 -17.35 -11.14
N ALA A 308 -7.68 -18.67 -11.34
CA ALA A 308 -8.80 -19.59 -11.06
C ALA A 308 -9.25 -19.59 -9.58
N ARG A 309 -8.33 -19.29 -8.65
CA ARG A 309 -8.61 -19.23 -7.20
C ARG A 309 -8.98 -17.81 -6.72
N THR A 310 -8.96 -16.84 -7.63
CA THR A 310 -9.23 -15.44 -7.30
C THR A 310 -10.53 -14.91 -7.90
N VAL A 311 -10.88 -15.35 -9.12
CA VAL A 311 -12.01 -14.80 -9.87
C VAL A 311 -13.31 -15.55 -9.64
N ASP A 312 -14.43 -14.86 -9.80
CA ASP A 312 -15.79 -15.37 -9.61
C ASP A 312 -16.04 -16.60 -10.49
N GLY A 313 -16.45 -17.72 -9.87
CA GLY A 313 -16.76 -18.99 -10.54
C GLY A 313 -15.58 -19.57 -11.31
N SER A 314 -14.36 -19.12 -11.08
CA SER A 314 -13.17 -19.45 -11.86
C SER A 314 -13.34 -19.18 -13.37
N VAL A 315 -14.19 -18.21 -13.71
CA VAL A 315 -14.54 -17.84 -15.08
C VAL A 315 -13.61 -16.76 -15.59
N PHE A 316 -12.91 -17.04 -16.69
CA PHE A 316 -11.94 -16.14 -17.30
C PHE A 316 -12.10 -16.12 -18.83
N ASP A 317 -12.16 -14.94 -19.40
CA ASP A 317 -12.25 -14.72 -20.86
C ASP A 317 -10.88 -14.29 -21.37
N GLU A 318 -10.04 -15.27 -21.72
CA GLU A 318 -8.66 -15.04 -22.11
C GLU A 318 -8.54 -14.40 -23.48
N PHE A 319 -7.87 -13.25 -23.53
CA PHE A 319 -7.59 -12.48 -24.74
C PHE A 319 -6.30 -12.96 -25.40
N LYS A 320 -6.36 -13.27 -26.70
CA LYS A 320 -5.21 -13.70 -27.51
C LYS A 320 -4.39 -14.83 -26.84
N ALA A 321 -5.05 -15.90 -26.41
CA ALA A 321 -4.41 -17.00 -25.69
C ALA A 321 -3.21 -17.62 -26.45
N LEU A 322 -3.25 -17.65 -27.79
CA LEU A 322 -2.19 -18.23 -28.65
C LEU A 322 -1.09 -17.26 -29.04
N PHE A 323 -1.21 -15.95 -28.72
CA PHE A 323 -0.22 -14.93 -29.05
C PHE A 323 0.35 -14.30 -27.78
N GLY A 324 1.70 -14.18 -27.70
CA GLY A 324 2.35 -13.63 -26.52
C GLY A 324 2.02 -14.40 -25.24
N ALA A 325 2.13 -15.72 -25.28
CA ALA A 325 1.65 -16.64 -24.23
C ALA A 325 2.31 -16.45 -22.84
N THR A 326 3.45 -15.76 -22.78
CA THR A 326 4.13 -15.43 -21.52
C THR A 326 3.52 -14.26 -20.77
N LEU A 327 2.48 -13.62 -21.34
CA LEU A 327 1.60 -12.69 -20.64
C LEU A 327 0.15 -13.14 -20.85
N VAL A 328 -0.50 -13.54 -19.78
CA VAL A 328 -1.93 -13.89 -19.77
C VAL A 328 -2.74 -12.62 -19.59
N CYS A 329 -3.67 -12.34 -20.51
CA CYS A 329 -4.58 -11.21 -20.43
C CYS A 329 -6.02 -11.70 -20.57
N GLY A 330 -6.95 -11.17 -19.80
CA GLY A 330 -8.36 -11.55 -19.94
C GLY A 330 -9.30 -10.81 -19.00
N PHE A 331 -10.60 -10.93 -19.28
CA PHE A 331 -11.66 -10.33 -18.48
C PHE A 331 -12.25 -11.34 -17.49
N ALA A 332 -12.54 -10.89 -16.28
CA ALA A 332 -13.15 -11.68 -15.23
C ALA A 332 -14.01 -10.79 -14.30
N HIS A 333 -14.50 -11.39 -13.21
CA HIS A 333 -15.14 -10.67 -12.12
C HIS A 333 -14.50 -11.07 -10.79
N ILE A 334 -14.40 -10.14 -9.85
CA ILE A 334 -13.98 -10.36 -8.48
C ILE A 334 -15.03 -9.72 -7.57
N HIS A 335 -15.65 -10.50 -6.68
CA HIS A 335 -16.80 -10.05 -5.86
C HIS A 335 -17.89 -9.33 -6.70
N GLY A 336 -18.11 -9.81 -7.92
CA GLY A 336 -19.06 -9.24 -8.87
C GLY A 336 -18.57 -8.03 -9.65
N TYR A 337 -17.44 -7.43 -9.31
CA TYR A 337 -16.84 -6.32 -10.04
C TYR A 337 -16.13 -6.80 -11.29
N PRO A 338 -16.38 -6.24 -12.48
CA PRO A 338 -15.62 -6.57 -13.68
C PRO A 338 -14.17 -6.09 -13.53
N VAL A 339 -13.24 -6.90 -13.99
CA VAL A 339 -11.81 -6.64 -13.92
C VAL A 339 -11.10 -7.17 -15.17
N ALA A 340 -10.12 -6.41 -15.66
CA ALA A 340 -9.22 -6.80 -16.74
C ALA A 340 -7.86 -7.18 -16.13
N ILE A 341 -7.48 -8.44 -16.27
CA ILE A 341 -6.30 -9.03 -15.63
C ILE A 341 -5.15 -9.14 -16.63
N LEU A 342 -3.97 -8.65 -16.25
CA LEU A 342 -2.69 -8.93 -16.89
C LEU A 342 -1.81 -9.69 -15.89
N ALA A 343 -1.34 -10.87 -16.27
CA ALA A 343 -0.60 -11.75 -15.37
C ALA A 343 0.64 -12.33 -16.07
N ASN A 344 1.79 -12.24 -15.45
CA ASN A 344 3.02 -12.82 -16.01
C ASN A 344 2.97 -14.34 -15.96
N ASN A 345 3.33 -14.98 -17.08
CA ASN A 345 3.47 -16.41 -17.23
C ASN A 345 4.84 -16.76 -17.84
N GLY A 346 5.85 -15.96 -17.51
CA GLY A 346 7.21 -16.06 -18.00
C GLY A 346 7.81 -14.70 -18.36
N ILE A 347 8.94 -14.75 -19.11
CA ILE A 347 9.68 -13.56 -19.58
C ILE A 347 8.81 -12.77 -20.58
N LEU A 348 8.89 -11.45 -20.56
CA LEU A 348 8.21 -10.59 -21.53
C LEU A 348 8.97 -10.53 -22.86
N PHE A 349 8.32 -10.95 -23.93
CA PHE A 349 8.75 -10.81 -25.32
C PHE A 349 8.06 -9.61 -25.99
N ALA A 350 8.48 -9.27 -27.20
CA ALA A 350 7.88 -8.19 -27.99
C ALA A 350 6.38 -8.41 -28.21
N GLU A 351 5.95 -9.64 -28.53
CA GLU A 351 4.56 -10.03 -28.74
C GLU A 351 3.75 -9.95 -27.45
N SER A 352 4.35 -10.31 -26.30
CA SER A 352 3.70 -10.18 -24.99
C SER A 352 3.44 -8.71 -24.65
N ALA A 353 4.42 -7.83 -24.93
CA ALA A 353 4.28 -6.40 -24.73
C ALA A 353 3.20 -5.78 -25.64
N GLN A 354 3.15 -6.17 -26.92
CA GLN A 354 2.12 -5.74 -27.86
C GLN A 354 0.70 -6.20 -27.42
N LYS A 355 0.58 -7.46 -26.99
CA LYS A 355 -0.66 -8.02 -26.44
C LYS A 355 -1.13 -7.23 -25.21
N GLY A 356 -0.22 -6.96 -24.28
CA GLY A 356 -0.52 -6.22 -23.06
C GLY A 356 -0.96 -4.78 -23.34
N ALA A 357 -0.25 -4.06 -24.23
CA ALA A 357 -0.63 -2.71 -24.61
C ALA A 357 -2.04 -2.66 -25.24
N HIS A 358 -2.32 -3.52 -26.21
CA HIS A 358 -3.64 -3.61 -26.85
C HIS A 358 -4.74 -3.97 -25.82
N PHE A 359 -4.46 -4.88 -24.90
CA PHE A 359 -5.44 -5.27 -23.89
C PHE A 359 -5.75 -4.14 -22.91
N ILE A 360 -4.74 -3.35 -22.52
CA ILE A 360 -4.93 -2.16 -21.66
C ILE A 360 -5.81 -1.13 -22.39
N GLU A 361 -5.58 -0.88 -23.68
CA GLU A 361 -6.41 0.02 -24.47
C GLU A 361 -7.89 -0.42 -24.48
N LEU A 362 -8.15 -1.72 -24.68
CA LEU A 362 -9.51 -2.30 -24.63
C LEU A 362 -10.15 -2.12 -23.24
N ALA A 363 -9.40 -2.37 -22.17
CA ALA A 363 -9.90 -2.22 -20.80
C ALA A 363 -10.24 -0.75 -20.51
N CYS A 364 -9.37 0.18 -20.92
CA CYS A 364 -9.59 1.62 -20.78
C CYS A 364 -10.81 2.09 -21.57
N GLN A 365 -10.97 1.65 -22.82
CA GLN A 365 -12.14 1.98 -23.65
C GLN A 365 -13.45 1.51 -23.00
N ARG A 366 -13.43 0.37 -22.32
CA ARG A 366 -14.59 -0.22 -21.64
C ARG A 366 -14.79 0.30 -20.22
N GLY A 367 -13.90 1.15 -19.70
CA GLY A 367 -13.93 1.65 -18.32
C GLY A 367 -13.75 0.54 -17.26
N ILE A 368 -13.04 -0.55 -17.60
CA ILE A 368 -12.85 -1.70 -16.71
C ILE A 368 -11.54 -1.54 -15.94
N PRO A 369 -11.54 -1.67 -14.59
CA PRO A 369 -10.32 -1.65 -13.78
C PRO A 369 -9.31 -2.70 -14.19
N LEU A 370 -8.02 -2.36 -14.09
CA LEU A 370 -6.88 -3.22 -14.42
C LEU A 370 -6.31 -3.87 -13.16
N LEU A 371 -6.08 -5.17 -13.22
CA LEU A 371 -5.34 -5.94 -12.21
C LEU A 371 -4.06 -6.52 -12.83
N PHE A 372 -2.92 -6.22 -12.22
CA PHE A 372 -1.62 -6.74 -12.59
C PHE A 372 -1.16 -7.77 -11.54
N LEU A 373 -0.98 -9.03 -11.98
CA LEU A 373 -0.35 -10.08 -11.17
C LEU A 373 1.10 -10.22 -11.63
N GLN A 374 2.02 -9.68 -10.83
CA GLN A 374 3.44 -9.64 -11.20
C GLN A 374 4.17 -10.91 -10.74
N ASN A 375 4.77 -11.60 -11.68
CA ASN A 375 5.84 -12.57 -11.50
C ASN A 375 6.79 -12.43 -12.70
N ILE A 376 7.59 -11.36 -12.71
CA ILE A 376 8.39 -10.96 -13.87
C ILE A 376 9.88 -10.90 -13.54
N THR A 377 10.68 -11.57 -14.34
CA THR A 377 12.15 -11.54 -14.29
C THR A 377 12.74 -10.46 -15.19
N GLY A 378 11.99 -9.93 -16.14
CA GLY A 378 12.38 -8.88 -17.07
C GLY A 378 11.85 -9.07 -18.48
N PHE A 379 12.21 -8.15 -19.36
CA PHE A 379 12.09 -8.32 -20.81
C PHE A 379 13.21 -9.22 -21.33
N MET A 380 12.94 -9.94 -22.41
CA MET A 380 13.95 -10.79 -23.06
C MET A 380 15.07 -9.92 -23.65
N VAL A 381 16.29 -10.39 -23.50
CA VAL A 381 17.50 -9.69 -23.94
C VAL A 381 18.24 -10.49 -25.02
N GLY A 382 19.08 -9.82 -25.79
CA GLY A 382 19.93 -10.42 -26.81
C GLY A 382 19.74 -9.82 -28.20
N GLN A 383 20.75 -9.93 -29.05
CA GLN A 383 20.83 -9.28 -30.36
C GLN A 383 19.59 -9.48 -31.23
N LYS A 384 19.04 -10.71 -31.27
CA LYS A 384 17.80 -11.05 -32.00
C LYS A 384 16.60 -10.25 -31.53
N TYR A 385 16.48 -10.06 -30.21
CA TYR A 385 15.32 -9.38 -29.61
C TYR A 385 15.45 -7.87 -29.71
N GLU A 386 16.66 -7.34 -29.57
CA GLU A 386 16.94 -5.92 -29.81
C GLU A 386 16.65 -5.55 -31.26
N ALA A 387 17.16 -6.33 -32.21
CA ALA A 387 16.89 -6.15 -33.65
C ALA A 387 15.40 -6.32 -33.99
N GLY A 388 14.67 -7.19 -33.24
CA GLY A 388 13.23 -7.37 -33.33
C GLY A 388 12.41 -6.26 -32.69
N GLY A 389 13.05 -5.25 -32.08
CA GLY A 389 12.39 -4.07 -31.53
C GLY A 389 11.81 -4.26 -30.14
N ILE A 390 12.39 -5.11 -29.30
CA ILE A 390 11.92 -5.34 -27.92
C ILE A 390 11.79 -4.02 -27.14
N ALA A 391 12.73 -3.09 -27.31
CA ALA A 391 12.69 -1.79 -26.63
C ALA A 391 11.45 -0.97 -27.04
N LYS A 392 11.12 -0.88 -28.34
CA LYS A 392 9.94 -0.12 -28.80
C LYS A 392 8.63 -0.80 -28.41
N HIS A 393 8.56 -2.14 -28.43
CA HIS A 393 7.37 -2.88 -28.05
C HIS A 393 7.17 -2.88 -26.53
N GLY A 394 8.24 -3.01 -25.75
CA GLY A 394 8.21 -2.80 -24.31
C GLY A 394 7.75 -1.40 -23.93
N ALA A 395 8.26 -0.36 -24.63
CA ALA A 395 7.82 1.02 -24.42
C ALA A 395 6.33 1.24 -24.70
N LYS A 396 5.72 0.52 -25.64
CA LYS A 396 4.26 0.59 -25.87
C LYS A 396 3.49 0.10 -24.65
N LEU A 397 3.89 -1.03 -24.06
CA LEU A 397 3.27 -1.55 -22.84
C LEU A 397 3.42 -0.57 -21.68
N VAL A 398 4.63 -0.05 -21.47
CA VAL A 398 4.92 0.94 -20.41
C VAL A 398 4.09 2.21 -20.60
N ASN A 399 3.98 2.71 -21.84
CA ASN A 399 3.16 3.89 -22.17
C ASN A 399 1.66 3.62 -21.89
N ALA A 400 1.15 2.46 -22.29
CA ALA A 400 -0.23 2.08 -22.04
C ALA A 400 -0.55 2.03 -20.53
N VAL A 401 0.34 1.43 -19.72
CA VAL A 401 0.21 1.40 -18.25
C VAL A 401 0.24 2.81 -17.66
N ALA A 402 1.17 3.66 -18.12
CA ALA A 402 1.36 5.01 -17.60
C ALA A 402 0.13 5.90 -17.88
N CYS A 403 -0.44 5.81 -19.08
CA CYS A 403 -1.55 6.64 -19.52
C CYS A 403 -2.92 6.16 -19.01
N ALA A 404 -3.06 4.88 -18.64
CA ALA A 404 -4.33 4.31 -18.21
C ALA A 404 -4.92 5.06 -17.00
N LYS A 405 -6.17 5.55 -17.12
CA LYS A 405 -6.91 6.29 -16.08
C LYS A 405 -7.90 5.43 -15.31
N VAL A 406 -8.27 4.27 -15.83
CA VAL A 406 -9.05 3.29 -15.06
C VAL A 406 -8.29 2.89 -13.79
N PRO A 407 -8.99 2.54 -12.69
CA PRO A 407 -8.31 2.06 -11.48
C PRO A 407 -7.35 0.92 -11.79
N LYS A 408 -6.12 1.02 -11.29
CA LYS A 408 -5.06 0.01 -11.45
C LYS A 408 -4.74 -0.60 -10.10
N PHE A 409 -4.64 -1.91 -10.04
CA PHE A 409 -4.27 -2.67 -8.84
C PHE A 409 -3.11 -3.61 -9.19
N THR A 410 -2.15 -3.73 -8.29
CA THR A 410 -1.00 -4.62 -8.50
C THR A 410 -0.81 -5.53 -7.32
N VAL A 411 -0.60 -6.83 -7.59
CA VAL A 411 -0.17 -7.82 -6.60
C VAL A 411 1.12 -8.46 -7.12
N ILE A 412 2.20 -8.31 -6.38
CA ILE A 412 3.47 -8.97 -6.68
C ILE A 412 3.41 -10.36 -6.03
N ILE A 413 3.18 -11.38 -6.86
CA ILE A 413 3.01 -12.78 -6.44
C ILE A 413 4.30 -13.60 -6.49
N GLY A 414 5.38 -12.99 -6.99
CA GLY A 414 6.69 -13.60 -7.16
C GLY A 414 7.75 -12.53 -7.45
N GLY A 415 8.52 -12.68 -8.52
CA GLY A 415 9.53 -11.70 -8.92
C GLY A 415 8.95 -10.41 -9.48
N SER A 416 9.64 -9.29 -9.22
CA SER A 416 9.34 -7.98 -9.82
C SER A 416 10.66 -7.27 -10.13
N PHE A 417 11.23 -7.52 -11.30
CA PHE A 417 12.58 -7.10 -11.64
C PHE A 417 12.65 -6.20 -12.87
N GLY A 418 13.52 -5.19 -12.79
CA GLY A 418 13.90 -4.31 -13.89
C GLY A 418 12.72 -3.57 -14.54
N ALA A 419 12.83 -3.31 -15.84
CA ALA A 419 11.79 -2.63 -16.60
C ALA A 419 10.48 -3.45 -16.72
N GLY A 420 10.50 -4.75 -16.40
CA GLY A 420 9.30 -5.57 -16.28
C GLY A 420 8.34 -5.03 -15.20
N ASN A 421 8.88 -4.52 -14.09
CA ASN A 421 8.09 -3.84 -13.06
C ASN A 421 7.29 -2.65 -13.64
N TYR A 422 7.87 -1.88 -14.56
CA TYR A 422 7.22 -0.73 -15.19
C TYR A 422 6.06 -1.17 -16.09
N GLY A 423 6.29 -2.17 -16.95
CA GLY A 423 5.27 -2.73 -17.84
C GLY A 423 4.11 -3.43 -17.11
N MET A 424 4.33 -3.82 -15.84
CA MET A 424 3.34 -4.49 -15.00
C MET A 424 2.83 -3.59 -13.85
N CYS A 425 2.85 -2.27 -14.04
CA CYS A 425 2.30 -1.30 -13.11
C CYS A 425 2.93 -1.34 -11.71
N GLY A 426 4.27 -1.21 -11.64
CA GLY A 426 4.97 -1.01 -10.37
C GLY A 426 4.61 0.33 -9.70
N ARG A 427 5.18 0.58 -8.52
CA ARG A 427 4.82 1.72 -7.66
C ARG A 427 4.87 3.08 -8.37
N ALA A 428 5.87 3.31 -9.23
CA ALA A 428 6.06 4.56 -9.98
C ALA A 428 4.96 4.80 -11.06
N PHE A 429 4.17 3.79 -11.40
CA PHE A 429 3.08 3.86 -12.37
C PHE A 429 1.70 4.07 -11.71
N GLU A 430 1.71 4.50 -10.47
CA GLU A 430 0.56 4.96 -9.70
C GLU A 430 -0.62 3.97 -9.67
N PRO A 431 -0.40 2.69 -9.29
CA PRO A 431 -1.53 1.85 -8.95
C PRO A 431 -2.29 2.44 -7.75
N ARG A 432 -3.62 2.31 -7.75
CA ARG A 432 -4.44 2.68 -6.60
C ARG A 432 -3.94 1.98 -5.35
N PHE A 433 -3.59 0.69 -5.50
CA PHE A 433 -2.96 -0.13 -4.47
C PHE A 433 -1.94 -1.07 -5.11
N LEU A 434 -0.89 -1.36 -4.34
CA LEU A 434 0.12 -2.35 -4.66
C LEU A 434 0.43 -3.17 -3.41
N TRP A 435 0.29 -4.48 -3.52
CA TRP A 435 0.62 -5.42 -2.44
C TRP A 435 1.68 -6.42 -2.89
N MET A 436 2.34 -7.03 -1.91
CA MET A 436 3.28 -8.13 -2.12
C MET A 436 2.82 -9.37 -1.36
N TRP A 437 3.06 -10.55 -1.93
CA TRP A 437 3.00 -11.80 -1.19
C TRP A 437 4.31 -12.02 -0.40
N PRO A 438 4.31 -12.87 0.67
CA PRO A 438 5.52 -13.09 1.49
C PRO A 438 6.72 -13.66 0.72
N ASN A 439 6.47 -14.44 -0.34
CA ASN A 439 7.49 -15.02 -1.22
C ASN A 439 8.02 -14.04 -2.29
N ALA A 440 7.43 -12.87 -2.42
CA ALA A 440 7.77 -11.93 -3.49
C ALA A 440 9.19 -11.35 -3.32
N ARG A 441 9.81 -10.97 -4.45
CA ARG A 441 11.11 -10.27 -4.47
C ARG A 441 11.06 -9.13 -5.47
N ILE A 442 11.66 -7.99 -5.09
CA ILE A 442 11.71 -6.79 -5.93
C ILE A 442 13.12 -6.26 -6.03
N GLY A 443 13.52 -5.79 -7.22
CA GLY A 443 14.84 -5.20 -7.45
C GLY A 443 15.08 -4.82 -8.90
N VAL A 444 16.28 -4.31 -9.19
CA VAL A 444 16.70 -4.01 -10.56
C VAL A 444 16.86 -5.31 -11.37
N MET A 445 17.38 -6.36 -10.72
CA MET A 445 17.56 -7.72 -11.28
C MET A 445 17.64 -8.72 -10.12
N GLY A 446 17.57 -10.01 -10.42
CA GLY A 446 17.74 -11.05 -9.42
C GLY A 446 19.16 -11.05 -8.83
N ALA A 447 19.31 -11.48 -7.58
CA ALA A 447 20.58 -11.46 -6.84
C ALA A 447 21.72 -12.20 -7.57
N GLU A 448 21.45 -13.39 -8.10
CA GLU A 448 22.42 -14.19 -8.86
C GLU A 448 22.88 -13.47 -10.15
N GLN A 449 21.96 -12.82 -10.85
CA GLN A 449 22.28 -12.05 -12.05
C GLN A 449 23.16 -10.85 -11.71
N ALA A 450 22.83 -10.11 -10.65
CA ALA A 450 23.61 -8.95 -10.22
C ALA A 450 25.03 -9.36 -9.81
N ALA A 451 25.15 -10.40 -9.01
CA ALA A 451 26.45 -10.94 -8.61
C ALA A 451 27.26 -11.43 -9.81
N GLY A 452 26.64 -12.15 -10.75
CA GLY A 452 27.29 -12.62 -11.98
C GLY A 452 27.84 -11.50 -12.84
N VAL A 453 27.06 -10.43 -13.05
CA VAL A 453 27.52 -9.25 -13.84
C VAL A 453 28.73 -8.58 -13.19
N LEU A 454 28.69 -8.38 -11.86
CA LEU A 454 29.81 -7.74 -11.15
C LEU A 454 31.07 -8.60 -11.12
N VAL A 455 30.92 -9.92 -10.99
CA VAL A 455 32.02 -10.88 -11.11
C VAL A 455 32.63 -10.80 -12.51
N GLN A 456 31.82 -10.83 -13.58
CA GLN A 456 32.32 -10.72 -14.95
C GLN A 456 33.11 -9.43 -15.18
N VAL A 457 32.59 -8.28 -14.73
CA VAL A 457 33.30 -6.99 -14.82
C VAL A 457 34.65 -7.04 -14.10
N LYS A 458 34.73 -7.71 -12.93
CA LYS A 458 35.98 -7.86 -12.21
C LYS A 458 36.97 -8.81 -12.91
N HIS A 459 36.48 -9.90 -13.47
CA HIS A 459 37.31 -10.78 -14.31
C HIS A 459 37.94 -10.01 -15.51
N GLU A 460 37.13 -9.22 -16.22
CA GLU A 460 37.63 -8.40 -17.34
C GLU A 460 38.64 -7.33 -16.89
N GLN A 461 38.41 -6.70 -15.73
CA GLN A 461 39.37 -5.73 -15.17
C GLN A 461 40.68 -6.39 -14.77
N ALA A 462 40.64 -7.54 -14.08
CA ALA A 462 41.83 -8.31 -13.71
C ALA A 462 42.61 -8.77 -14.92
N ALA A 463 41.94 -9.31 -15.95
CA ALA A 463 42.55 -9.73 -17.19
C ALA A 463 43.27 -8.56 -17.90
N ARG A 464 42.67 -7.36 -17.95
CA ARG A 464 43.31 -6.15 -18.52
C ARG A 464 44.53 -5.69 -17.69
N ALA A 465 44.51 -5.95 -16.37
CA ALA A 465 45.63 -5.61 -15.49
C ALA A 465 46.70 -6.72 -15.42
N GLY A 466 46.55 -7.83 -16.16
CA GLY A 466 47.48 -8.96 -16.16
C GLY A 466 47.45 -9.79 -14.85
N HIS A 467 46.37 -9.73 -14.09
CA HIS A 467 46.17 -10.50 -12.86
C HIS A 467 45.13 -11.59 -13.08
N GLU A 468 45.30 -12.70 -12.38
CA GLU A 468 44.29 -13.76 -12.29
C GLU A 468 43.28 -13.41 -11.18
N PHE A 469 41.99 -13.51 -11.47
CA PHE A 469 40.90 -13.36 -10.51
C PHE A 469 40.48 -14.76 -10.02
N SER A 470 40.86 -15.11 -8.83
CA SER A 470 40.69 -16.48 -8.31
C SER A 470 39.23 -16.79 -7.96
N ALA A 471 38.89 -18.09 -7.89
CA ALA A 471 37.57 -18.53 -7.43
C ALA A 471 37.25 -18.08 -5.98
N GLU A 472 38.31 -17.91 -5.16
CA GLU A 472 38.15 -17.40 -3.78
C GLU A 472 37.80 -15.90 -3.80
N ASP A 473 38.42 -15.11 -4.67
CA ASP A 473 38.10 -13.68 -4.85
C ASP A 473 36.72 -13.49 -5.43
N GLU A 474 36.31 -14.38 -6.37
CA GLU A 474 34.94 -14.42 -6.89
C GLU A 474 33.91 -14.67 -5.79
N ALA A 475 34.12 -15.68 -4.96
CA ALA A 475 33.23 -16.00 -3.85
C ALA A 475 33.14 -14.85 -2.82
N LYS A 476 34.29 -14.23 -2.48
CA LYS A 476 34.34 -13.06 -1.58
C LYS A 476 33.57 -11.85 -2.14
N LEU A 477 33.61 -11.64 -3.45
CA LEU A 477 32.87 -10.56 -4.11
C LEU A 477 31.39 -10.88 -4.19
N LYS A 478 31.02 -12.12 -4.53
CA LYS A 478 29.66 -12.57 -4.81
C LYS A 478 28.79 -12.62 -3.56
N GLN A 479 29.30 -13.16 -2.45
CA GLN A 479 28.51 -13.40 -1.25
C GLN A 479 27.86 -12.13 -0.65
N PRO A 480 28.58 -11.01 -0.44
CA PRO A 480 27.98 -9.77 0.08
C PRO A 480 26.88 -9.20 -0.84
N ILE A 481 27.03 -9.38 -2.15
CA ILE A 481 26.05 -8.91 -3.12
C ILE A 481 24.77 -9.73 -3.03
N LEU A 482 24.89 -11.06 -2.95
CA LEU A 482 23.75 -11.95 -2.77
C LEU A 482 22.97 -11.60 -1.50
N GLU A 483 23.68 -11.44 -0.37
CA GLU A 483 23.08 -11.07 0.90
C GLU A 483 22.40 -9.70 0.86
N GLN A 484 23.03 -8.71 0.22
CA GLN A 484 22.44 -7.38 0.06
C GLN A 484 21.15 -7.42 -0.77
N TYR A 485 21.17 -8.11 -1.92
CA TYR A 485 20.01 -8.18 -2.82
C TYR A 485 18.87 -8.99 -2.20
N GLU A 486 19.18 -10.10 -1.49
CA GLU A 486 18.16 -10.88 -0.79
C GLU A 486 17.48 -10.04 0.30
N ARG A 487 18.26 -9.32 1.11
CA ARG A 487 17.73 -8.44 2.15
C ARG A 487 16.90 -7.29 1.56
N GLN A 488 17.44 -6.60 0.53
CA GLN A 488 16.79 -5.41 -0.05
C GLN A 488 15.61 -5.77 -0.94
N GLY A 489 15.61 -6.96 -1.54
CA GLY A 489 14.51 -7.47 -2.36
C GLY A 489 13.36 -8.07 -1.56
N HIS A 490 13.55 -8.29 -0.25
CA HIS A 490 12.56 -8.92 0.61
C HIS A 490 11.31 -8.04 0.81
N PRO A 491 10.08 -8.61 0.82
CA PRO A 491 8.85 -7.82 0.95
C PRO A 491 8.78 -7.02 2.25
N TYR A 492 9.36 -7.48 3.36
CA TYR A 492 9.39 -6.70 4.60
C TYR A 492 10.27 -5.45 4.47
N TYR A 493 11.39 -5.54 3.75
CA TYR A 493 12.24 -4.39 3.47
C TYR A 493 11.54 -3.35 2.60
N SER A 494 10.81 -3.81 1.57
CA SER A 494 9.98 -2.99 0.69
C SER A 494 8.87 -2.30 1.48
N SER A 495 8.08 -3.07 2.21
CA SER A 495 6.92 -2.60 2.96
C SER A 495 7.32 -1.65 4.10
N ALA A 496 8.46 -1.93 4.77
CA ALA A 496 9.02 -1.03 5.78
C ALA A 496 9.30 0.39 5.24
N ARG A 497 9.59 0.50 3.96
CA ARG A 497 9.87 1.75 3.23
C ARG A 497 8.69 2.30 2.43
N LEU A 498 7.52 1.64 2.55
CA LEU A 498 6.29 2.01 1.81
C LEU A 498 6.49 2.01 0.29
N TRP A 499 7.24 1.04 -0.24
CA TRP A 499 7.29 0.79 -1.69
C TRP A 499 6.04 0.04 -2.18
N ASP A 500 5.30 -0.55 -1.25
CA ASP A 500 4.00 -1.18 -1.42
C ASP A 500 3.02 -0.67 -0.34
N ASP A 501 1.79 -1.15 -0.37
CA ASP A 501 0.75 -0.81 0.61
C ASP A 501 0.58 -1.90 1.67
N GLY A 502 1.37 -2.97 1.59
CA GLY A 502 1.44 -4.03 2.59
C GLY A 502 1.78 -5.40 2.00
N VAL A 503 2.26 -6.28 2.87
CA VAL A 503 2.42 -7.71 2.57
C VAL A 503 1.13 -8.40 2.98
N ILE A 504 0.53 -9.14 2.05
CA ILE A 504 -0.75 -9.83 2.26
C ILE A 504 -0.58 -11.35 2.20
N ASP A 505 -1.39 -12.04 2.98
CA ASP A 505 -1.57 -13.48 2.87
C ASP A 505 -2.14 -13.84 1.49
N PRO A 506 -1.54 -14.76 0.71
CA PRO A 506 -2.06 -15.17 -0.59
C PRO A 506 -3.54 -15.52 -0.59
N ALA A 507 -4.03 -16.22 0.43
CA ALA A 507 -5.44 -16.61 0.55
C ALA A 507 -6.39 -15.42 0.68
N GLN A 508 -5.93 -14.26 1.16
CA GLN A 508 -6.71 -13.03 1.30
C GLN A 508 -6.78 -12.18 0.03
N THR A 509 -6.06 -12.57 -1.03
CA THR A 509 -5.91 -11.75 -2.26
C THR A 509 -7.26 -11.35 -2.85
N ARG A 510 -8.21 -12.27 -2.93
CA ARG A 510 -9.54 -12.01 -3.48
C ARG A 510 -10.29 -10.94 -2.67
N ASP A 511 -10.29 -11.04 -1.35
CA ASP A 511 -11.03 -10.13 -0.48
C ASP A 511 -10.39 -8.74 -0.45
N VAL A 512 -9.07 -8.66 -0.38
CA VAL A 512 -8.31 -7.42 -0.48
C VAL A 512 -8.60 -6.68 -1.79
N LEU A 513 -8.60 -7.40 -2.91
CA LEU A 513 -8.96 -6.84 -4.22
C LEU A 513 -10.42 -6.40 -4.28
N GLY A 514 -11.34 -7.16 -3.70
CA GLY A 514 -12.75 -6.80 -3.62
C GLY A 514 -12.99 -5.48 -2.86
N LEU A 515 -12.31 -5.31 -1.71
CA LEU A 515 -12.35 -4.09 -0.93
C LEU A 515 -11.76 -2.90 -1.70
N ALA A 516 -10.63 -3.09 -2.36
CA ALA A 516 -9.98 -2.05 -3.14
C ALA A 516 -10.80 -1.63 -4.38
N LEU A 517 -11.40 -2.60 -5.10
CA LEU A 517 -12.33 -2.32 -6.20
C LEU A 517 -13.53 -1.51 -5.71
N SER A 518 -14.13 -1.90 -4.57
CA SER A 518 -15.24 -1.16 -3.96
C SER A 518 -14.84 0.28 -3.63
N ALA A 519 -13.72 0.47 -2.95
CA ALA A 519 -13.21 1.78 -2.55
C ALA A 519 -12.93 2.67 -3.76
N SER A 520 -12.39 2.11 -4.85
CA SER A 520 -12.03 2.88 -6.05
C SER A 520 -13.24 3.50 -6.76
N LEU A 521 -14.44 2.95 -6.54
CA LEU A 521 -15.67 3.46 -7.16
C LEU A 521 -16.27 4.69 -6.47
N ASN A 522 -15.70 5.17 -5.36
CA ASN A 522 -16.08 6.49 -4.84
C ASN A 522 -15.61 7.60 -5.78
N ALA A 523 -14.53 7.38 -6.54
CA ALA A 523 -14.11 8.25 -7.63
C ALA A 523 -14.79 7.89 -8.96
N PRO A 524 -15.00 8.84 -9.88
CA PRO A 524 -15.41 8.54 -11.25
C PRO A 524 -14.28 7.80 -11.99
N ILE A 525 -14.65 7.00 -12.98
CA ILE A 525 -13.68 6.43 -13.93
C ILE A 525 -13.46 7.45 -15.03
N GLU A 526 -12.25 8.02 -15.06
CA GLU A 526 -11.90 9.05 -16.03
C GLU A 526 -11.63 8.45 -17.42
N PRO A 527 -11.97 9.16 -18.51
CA PRO A 527 -11.61 8.75 -19.86
C PRO A 527 -10.09 8.76 -20.02
N THR A 528 -9.56 7.71 -20.68
CA THR A 528 -8.14 7.56 -20.95
C THR A 528 -7.77 8.13 -22.32
N THR A 529 -6.68 8.87 -22.38
CA THR A 529 -5.99 9.26 -23.62
C THR A 529 -4.57 8.74 -23.58
N PHE A 530 -4.08 8.21 -24.69
CA PHE A 530 -2.75 7.64 -24.77
C PHE A 530 -1.78 8.61 -25.45
N GLY A 531 -0.52 8.58 -25.05
CA GLY A 531 0.58 9.24 -25.76
C GLY A 531 0.85 8.55 -27.10
N VAL A 532 1.80 9.12 -27.86
CA VAL A 532 2.21 8.55 -29.15
C VAL A 532 2.98 7.23 -28.93
N PHE A 533 2.45 6.16 -29.51
CA PHE A 533 3.17 4.87 -29.58
C PHE A 533 4.15 4.87 -30.76
N ARG A 534 5.42 4.56 -30.48
CA ARG A 534 6.41 4.36 -31.53
C ARG A 534 6.12 3.04 -32.27
N MET A 535 5.95 3.09 -33.59
CA MET A 535 5.64 1.92 -34.43
C MET A 535 6.92 1.23 -34.96
#